data_d90fca9cb3a88f6560d244cb98f09a3e
#
_entry.id   d90fca9cb3a88f6560d244cb98f09a3e
#
_cell.length_a   1.000
_cell.length_b   1.000
_cell.length_c   1.000
_cell.angle_alpha   90.00
_cell.angle_beta   90.00
_cell.angle_gamma   90.00
#
_symmetry.space_group_name_H-M   'P 1'
#
loop_
_entity.id
_entity.type
_entity.pdbx_description
1 polymer ?
#
loop_
_entity_poly.entity_id
_entity_poly.type
_entity_poly.pdbx_seq_one_letter_code
_entity_poly.pdbx_strand_id
1 'polypeptide(L)'
;MEVREFDIKKYRNEAVMIYGATVGGKVIYQCLEKEGINVKCFVDRKMAGTKFCGVTVEHPKVLKQEKGILLIAVTRAFKSVCQYLEEIKFNRAFSCVNLIEGKNESDFKYEENEQVSITDFIVKYPLYVNEVNKNALVLPTLEVFITERCTLRCRDCSHLIKLYSCPKDYDINVTIECLQNCLEAVDYIKEVIILGGEPLLHKELSRLLEWCSQTKKIGDVTIISNGTVIPNIELLEVIKKTKSRLRLSDYGKWSNKINEVKKLCKEWGITCFVLRELWTDMGPIGKHEYGMEEMKSIFTDCPFAFDFLLLNGKLCRCAHVAHLNNLSVIDSSDHDSIDFTKFPENIAQKRDELWRYMNIDYLEGCRYCNGIKNSIQGIEPAIQETK
;
A
#
# COMPACT_ATOMS: atom_id res chain seq x y z
N MET A 1 11.49 11.56 -16.40
CA MET A 1 12.92 11.08 -16.44
C MET A 1 12.93 9.56 -16.57
N GLU A 2 13.60 9.00 -17.58
CA GLU A 2 13.87 7.56 -17.64
C GLU A 2 15.01 7.22 -16.67
N VAL A 3 14.81 6.20 -15.83
CA VAL A 3 15.78 5.81 -14.80
C VAL A 3 16.52 4.56 -15.27
N ARG A 4 17.80 4.72 -15.57
CA ARG A 4 18.69 3.62 -16.01
C ARG A 4 19.07 2.73 -14.83
N GLU A 5 19.48 1.51 -15.11
CA GLU A 5 20.04 0.62 -14.10
C GLU A 5 21.47 1.04 -13.70
N PHE A 6 21.81 0.78 -12.44
CA PHE A 6 23.12 1.09 -11.91
C PHE A 6 24.19 0.13 -12.45
N ASP A 7 25.21 0.66 -13.09
CA ASP A 7 26.34 -0.13 -13.58
C ASP A 7 27.46 -0.18 -12.53
N ILE A 8 27.52 -1.31 -11.79
CA ILE A 8 28.53 -1.56 -10.75
C ILE A 8 29.94 -1.42 -11.29
N LYS A 9 30.22 -1.97 -12.48
CA LYS A 9 31.59 -1.98 -13.05
C LYS A 9 32.05 -0.57 -13.37
N LYS A 10 31.14 0.24 -13.93
CA LYS A 10 31.44 1.63 -14.32
C LYS A 10 31.66 2.52 -13.11
N TYR A 11 30.92 2.32 -12.04
CA TYR A 11 30.87 3.26 -10.90
C TYR A 11 31.52 2.72 -9.62
N ARG A 12 32.29 1.61 -9.72
CA ARG A 12 32.86 0.90 -8.55
C ARG A 12 33.68 1.77 -7.61
N ASN A 13 34.35 2.78 -8.15
CA ASN A 13 35.24 3.67 -7.38
C ASN A 13 34.57 4.98 -6.93
N GLU A 14 33.30 5.15 -7.23
CA GLU A 14 32.56 6.36 -6.82
C GLU A 14 31.75 6.09 -5.56
N ALA A 15 31.67 7.09 -4.68
CA ALA A 15 30.80 7.04 -3.53
C ALA A 15 29.35 7.24 -3.97
N VAL A 16 28.45 6.41 -3.42
CA VAL A 16 27.05 6.32 -3.79
C VAL A 16 26.16 6.85 -2.65
N MET A 17 25.09 7.54 -3.00
CA MET A 17 23.99 7.87 -2.09
C MET A 17 22.82 6.93 -2.33
N ILE A 18 22.06 6.61 -1.28
CA ILE A 18 20.84 5.78 -1.38
C ILE A 18 19.63 6.60 -0.98
N TYR A 19 18.66 6.79 -1.89
CA TYR A 19 17.39 7.42 -1.57
C TYR A 19 16.45 6.41 -0.93
N GLY A 20 16.09 6.64 0.34
CA GLY A 20 15.23 5.82 1.17
C GLY A 20 15.99 5.14 2.32
N ALA A 21 15.86 5.65 3.54
CA ALA A 21 16.29 4.99 4.77
C ALA A 21 15.21 4.03 5.26
N THR A 22 14.95 2.98 4.46
CA THR A 22 13.88 2.00 4.60
C THR A 22 14.44 0.59 4.43
N VAL A 23 13.60 -0.44 4.56
CA VAL A 23 14.00 -1.84 4.28
C VAL A 23 14.61 -1.98 2.88
N GLY A 24 14.02 -1.32 1.85
CA GLY A 24 14.61 -1.29 0.51
C GLY A 24 16.02 -0.70 0.48
N GLY A 25 16.23 0.43 1.18
CA GLY A 25 17.55 1.03 1.31
C GLY A 25 18.54 0.12 2.03
N LYS A 26 18.12 -0.63 3.06
CA LYS A 26 18.94 -1.63 3.76
C LYS A 26 19.35 -2.78 2.84
N VAL A 27 18.42 -3.26 2.01
CA VAL A 27 18.71 -4.30 1.00
C VAL A 27 19.77 -3.83 0.01
N ILE A 28 19.61 -2.64 -0.56
CA ILE A 28 20.57 -2.08 -1.52
C ILE A 28 21.90 -1.80 -0.85
N TYR A 29 21.91 -1.29 0.38
CA TYR A 29 23.14 -1.10 1.17
C TYR A 29 23.93 -2.40 1.29
N GLN A 30 23.28 -3.52 1.65
CA GLN A 30 23.94 -4.82 1.76
C GLN A 30 24.46 -5.34 0.41
N CYS A 31 23.76 -5.05 -0.69
CA CYS A 31 24.28 -5.38 -2.02
C CYS A 31 25.59 -4.63 -2.32
N LEU A 32 25.61 -3.32 -2.05
CA LEU A 32 26.78 -2.48 -2.28
C LEU A 32 27.96 -2.83 -1.35
N GLU A 33 27.67 -3.17 -0.09
CA GLU A 33 28.67 -3.60 0.89
C GLU A 33 29.37 -4.89 0.43
N LYS A 34 28.63 -5.87 -0.08
CA LYS A 34 29.19 -7.13 -0.65
C LYS A 34 30.11 -6.86 -1.85
N GLU A 35 29.86 -5.83 -2.62
CA GLU A 35 30.65 -5.41 -3.78
C GLU A 35 31.80 -4.45 -3.42
N GLY A 36 31.92 -4.06 -2.15
CA GLY A 36 32.93 -3.13 -1.67
C GLY A 36 32.73 -1.68 -2.11
N ILE A 37 31.47 -1.30 -2.43
CA ILE A 37 31.12 0.06 -2.85
C ILE A 37 30.78 0.90 -1.62
N ASN A 38 31.42 2.08 -1.52
CA ASN A 38 31.22 2.98 -0.40
C ASN A 38 29.90 3.75 -0.51
N VAL A 39 29.07 3.69 0.54
CA VAL A 39 27.85 4.48 0.67
C VAL A 39 28.13 5.75 1.46
N LYS A 40 28.06 6.92 0.80
CA LYS A 40 28.31 8.24 1.38
C LYS A 40 27.25 8.62 2.41
N CYS A 41 25.98 8.50 2.06
CA CYS A 41 24.84 8.78 2.92
C CYS A 41 23.56 8.14 2.39
N PHE A 42 22.58 8.00 3.27
CA PHE A 42 21.19 7.83 2.85
C PHE A 42 20.55 9.19 2.65
N VAL A 43 19.52 9.24 1.84
CA VAL A 43 18.71 10.44 1.61
C VAL A 43 17.26 10.10 1.94
N ASP A 44 16.71 10.71 2.98
CA ASP A 44 15.34 10.47 3.42
C ASP A 44 14.79 11.71 4.13
N ARG A 45 13.50 12.02 3.88
CA ARG A 45 12.86 13.19 4.48
C ARG A 45 12.57 12.99 5.97
N LYS A 46 12.08 11.78 6.31
CA LYS A 46 11.62 11.48 7.68
C LYS A 46 12.76 11.15 8.63
N MET A 47 13.80 10.51 8.11
CA MET A 47 14.94 10.04 8.88
C MET A 47 16.15 11.00 8.86
N ALA A 48 16.01 12.17 8.22
CA ALA A 48 17.10 13.16 8.13
C ALA A 48 17.65 13.54 9.50
N GLY A 49 18.98 13.61 9.62
CA GLY A 49 19.69 13.90 10.86
C GLY A 49 19.95 12.68 11.76
N THR A 50 19.55 11.49 11.35
CA THR A 50 19.80 10.22 12.07
C THR A 50 20.91 9.39 11.40
N LYS A 51 21.14 8.18 11.91
CA LYS A 51 21.95 7.15 11.25
C LYS A 51 21.09 5.96 10.87
N PHE A 52 21.34 5.39 9.69
CA PHE A 52 20.71 4.17 9.20
C PHE A 52 21.79 3.24 8.64
N CYS A 53 21.83 1.98 9.03
CA CYS A 53 22.94 1.04 8.73
C CYS A 53 24.33 1.62 9.08
N GLY A 54 24.43 2.42 10.16
CA GLY A 54 25.66 3.09 10.57
C GLY A 54 26.05 4.34 9.75
N VAL A 55 25.34 4.63 8.66
CA VAL A 55 25.61 5.75 7.74
C VAL A 55 24.65 6.92 8.03
N THR A 56 25.10 8.15 7.82
CA THR A 56 24.27 9.36 8.02
C THR A 56 23.09 9.40 7.06
N VAL A 57 21.96 9.94 7.53
CA VAL A 57 20.77 10.20 6.71
C VAL A 57 20.64 11.70 6.48
N GLU A 58 20.68 12.11 5.23
CA GLU A 58 20.59 13.49 4.80
C GLU A 58 19.17 13.82 4.29
N HIS A 59 18.78 15.09 4.41
CA HIS A 59 17.51 15.55 3.86
C HIS A 59 17.60 15.67 2.31
N PRO A 60 16.54 15.35 1.52
CA PRO A 60 16.58 15.43 0.05
C PRO A 60 17.06 16.77 -0.53
N LYS A 61 16.94 17.87 0.21
CA LYS A 61 17.46 19.18 -0.22
C LYS A 61 18.97 19.17 -0.52
N VAL A 62 19.76 18.25 0.05
CA VAL A 62 21.19 18.11 -0.22
C VAL A 62 21.47 17.83 -1.70
N LEU A 63 20.56 17.13 -2.38
CA LEU A 63 20.68 16.76 -3.79
C LEU A 63 20.74 17.96 -4.74
N LYS A 64 20.30 19.15 -4.34
CA LYS A 64 20.43 20.38 -5.13
C LYS A 64 21.88 20.81 -5.32
N GLN A 65 22.77 20.41 -4.44
CA GLN A 65 24.20 20.77 -4.45
C GLN A 65 25.09 19.55 -4.77
N GLU A 66 24.56 18.35 -4.67
CA GLU A 66 25.30 17.10 -4.90
C GLU A 66 25.38 16.76 -6.40
N LYS A 67 26.55 16.19 -6.77
CA LYS A 67 26.81 15.69 -8.14
C LYS A 67 27.14 14.19 -8.15
N GLY A 68 27.06 13.53 -7.00
CA GLY A 68 27.35 12.12 -6.83
C GLY A 68 26.30 11.21 -7.49
N ILE A 69 26.47 9.92 -7.31
CA ILE A 69 25.53 8.89 -7.77
C ILE A 69 24.45 8.72 -6.73
N LEU A 70 23.20 8.60 -7.17
CA LEU A 70 22.05 8.32 -6.33
C LEU A 70 21.37 7.03 -6.78
N LEU A 71 21.21 6.08 -5.88
CA LEU A 71 20.41 4.89 -6.08
C LEU A 71 19.03 5.09 -5.45
N ILE A 72 17.96 4.93 -6.22
CA ILE A 72 16.61 5.10 -5.72
C ILE A 72 16.12 3.77 -5.16
N ALA A 73 16.08 3.61 -3.84
CA ALA A 73 15.75 2.37 -3.14
C ALA A 73 14.39 2.43 -2.41
N VAL A 74 13.41 3.08 -3.02
CA VAL A 74 12.03 3.17 -2.54
C VAL A 74 11.06 2.56 -3.55
N THR A 75 9.92 2.05 -3.07
CA THR A 75 8.87 1.48 -3.92
C THR A 75 7.75 2.49 -4.17
N ARG A 76 6.80 2.65 -3.27
CA ARG A 76 5.61 3.50 -3.44
C ARG A 76 5.95 4.95 -3.83
N ALA A 77 7.02 5.51 -3.29
CA ALA A 77 7.47 6.87 -3.59
C ALA A 77 8.35 6.97 -4.85
N PHE A 78 8.63 5.88 -5.58
CA PHE A 78 9.59 5.88 -6.69
C PHE A 78 9.28 6.95 -7.74
N LYS A 79 8.04 7.01 -8.19
CA LYS A 79 7.58 7.99 -9.20
C LYS A 79 7.72 9.43 -8.72
N SER A 80 7.29 9.74 -7.50
CA SER A 80 7.40 11.10 -6.93
C SER A 80 8.85 11.51 -6.67
N VAL A 81 9.72 10.56 -6.33
CA VAL A 81 11.17 10.81 -6.23
C VAL A 81 11.74 11.14 -7.60
N CYS A 82 11.38 10.40 -8.66
CA CYS A 82 11.82 10.70 -10.02
C CYS A 82 11.37 12.09 -10.49
N GLN A 83 10.12 12.46 -10.19
CA GLN A 83 9.60 13.81 -10.47
C GLN A 83 10.41 14.90 -9.76
N TYR A 84 10.64 14.73 -8.45
CA TYR A 84 11.48 15.66 -7.68
C TYR A 84 12.90 15.79 -8.24
N LEU A 85 13.55 14.68 -8.61
CA LEU A 85 14.88 14.68 -9.18
C LEU A 85 14.92 15.40 -10.56
N GLU A 86 13.86 15.27 -11.34
CA GLU A 86 13.70 15.99 -12.61
C GLU A 86 13.54 17.50 -12.39
N GLU A 87 12.72 17.92 -11.43
CA GLU A 87 12.55 19.33 -11.04
C GLU A 87 13.87 20.00 -10.63
N ILE A 88 14.70 19.31 -9.85
CA ILE A 88 16.01 19.81 -9.41
C ILE A 88 17.14 19.54 -10.44
N LYS A 89 16.81 18.96 -11.60
CA LYS A 89 17.75 18.60 -12.67
C LYS A 89 18.88 17.66 -12.23
N PHE A 90 18.58 16.74 -11.31
CA PHE A 90 19.54 15.73 -10.88
C PHE A 90 19.55 14.56 -11.87
N ASN A 91 20.65 14.36 -12.59
CA ASN A 91 20.73 13.44 -13.74
C ASN A 91 21.56 12.17 -13.50
N ARG A 92 22.11 11.98 -12.29
CA ARG A 92 22.90 10.80 -11.92
C ARG A 92 22.15 9.87 -10.96
N ALA A 93 20.85 9.71 -11.19
CA ALA A 93 20.00 8.79 -10.45
C ALA A 93 19.81 7.48 -11.23
N PHE A 94 19.86 6.36 -10.52
CA PHE A 94 19.79 5.02 -11.10
C PHE A 94 18.81 4.13 -10.32
N SER A 95 18.25 3.16 -11.03
CA SER A 95 17.51 2.06 -10.42
C SER A 95 18.45 0.96 -9.92
N CYS A 96 17.94 0.13 -9.03
CA CYS A 96 18.68 -0.95 -8.38
C CYS A 96 18.17 -2.34 -8.79
N VAL A 97 17.45 -2.46 -9.93
CA VAL A 97 16.83 -3.73 -10.36
C VAL A 97 17.87 -4.83 -10.47
N ASN A 98 18.96 -4.56 -11.18
CA ASN A 98 20.04 -5.52 -11.38
C ASN A 98 20.79 -5.91 -10.10
N LEU A 99 20.71 -5.11 -9.03
CA LEU A 99 21.33 -5.45 -7.73
C LEU A 99 20.55 -6.53 -6.97
N ILE A 100 19.27 -6.65 -7.25
CA ILE A 100 18.34 -7.56 -6.56
C ILE A 100 17.80 -8.67 -7.48
N GLU A 101 18.12 -8.64 -8.76
CA GLU A 101 17.71 -9.67 -9.72
C GLU A 101 18.21 -11.05 -9.31
N GLY A 102 17.31 -12.03 -9.29
CA GLY A 102 17.61 -13.41 -8.89
C GLY A 102 17.87 -13.63 -7.40
N LYS A 103 17.70 -12.58 -6.56
CA LYS A 103 17.84 -12.69 -5.10
C LYS A 103 16.49 -12.94 -4.42
N ASN A 104 16.57 -13.48 -3.21
CA ASN A 104 15.43 -13.67 -2.31
C ASN A 104 15.79 -13.16 -0.90
N GLU A 105 14.86 -13.24 0.04
CA GLU A 105 15.04 -12.72 1.39
C GLU A 105 16.22 -13.38 2.13
N SER A 106 16.52 -14.65 1.87
CA SER A 106 17.63 -15.36 2.54
C SER A 106 19.02 -14.84 2.16
N ASP A 107 19.13 -14.06 1.09
CA ASP A 107 20.38 -13.41 0.68
C ASP A 107 20.78 -12.21 1.55
N PHE A 108 19.87 -11.76 2.44
CA PHE A 108 20.03 -10.55 3.23
C PHE A 108 20.00 -10.83 4.73
N LYS A 109 20.63 -9.94 5.50
CA LYS A 109 20.54 -9.93 6.97
C LYS A 109 19.35 -9.06 7.37
N TYR A 110 18.42 -9.61 8.14
CA TYR A 110 17.20 -8.91 8.57
C TYR A 110 16.76 -9.37 9.96
N GLU A 111 15.92 -8.56 10.60
CA GLU A 111 15.17 -8.93 11.79
C GLU A 111 13.88 -9.66 11.37
N GLU A 112 13.35 -10.52 12.25
CA GLU A 112 12.19 -11.39 11.92
C GLU A 112 10.99 -10.61 11.37
N ASN A 113 10.77 -9.40 11.86
CA ASN A 113 9.70 -8.51 11.39
C ASN A 113 9.95 -7.85 10.04
N GLU A 114 11.17 -7.92 9.48
CA GLU A 114 11.52 -7.30 8.20
C GLU A 114 11.40 -8.27 7.01
N GLN A 115 11.32 -9.58 7.24
CA GLN A 115 11.33 -10.60 6.18
C GLN A 115 10.31 -10.32 5.08
N VAL A 116 9.05 -10.09 5.46
CA VAL A 116 7.96 -9.80 4.52
C VAL A 116 8.24 -8.54 3.71
N SER A 117 8.77 -7.50 4.37
CA SER A 117 9.10 -6.22 3.73
C SER A 117 10.25 -6.35 2.74
N ILE A 118 11.22 -7.25 2.98
CA ILE A 118 12.31 -7.55 2.04
C ILE A 118 11.78 -8.27 0.81
N THR A 119 10.98 -9.32 0.99
CA THR A 119 10.34 -10.05 -0.10
C THR A 119 9.50 -9.11 -0.96
N ASP A 120 8.68 -8.27 -0.32
CA ASP A 120 7.87 -7.26 -1.00
C ASP A 120 8.72 -6.27 -1.79
N PHE A 121 9.84 -5.80 -1.24
CA PHE A 121 10.74 -4.91 -1.95
C PHE A 121 11.32 -5.59 -3.20
N ILE A 122 11.88 -6.79 -3.07
CA ILE A 122 12.50 -7.51 -4.18
C ILE A 122 11.49 -7.74 -5.32
N VAL A 123 10.29 -8.18 -5.00
CA VAL A 123 9.25 -8.49 -5.99
C VAL A 123 8.65 -7.23 -6.62
N LYS A 124 8.35 -6.23 -5.81
CA LYS A 124 7.59 -5.05 -6.26
C LYS A 124 8.47 -3.94 -6.86
N TYR A 125 9.72 -3.80 -6.41
CA TYR A 125 10.59 -2.71 -6.85
C TYR A 125 10.77 -2.62 -8.37
N PRO A 126 11.05 -3.73 -9.10
CA PRO A 126 11.15 -3.69 -10.55
C PRO A 126 9.88 -3.17 -11.25
N LEU A 127 8.71 -3.45 -10.67
CA LEU A 127 7.42 -2.98 -11.21
C LEU A 127 7.30 -1.45 -11.15
N TYR A 128 7.75 -0.82 -10.05
CA TYR A 128 7.76 0.64 -9.93
C TYR A 128 8.73 1.31 -10.90
N VAL A 129 9.91 0.70 -11.13
CA VAL A 129 10.86 1.18 -12.14
C VAL A 129 10.26 1.10 -13.53
N ASN A 130 9.63 -0.02 -13.87
CA ASN A 130 8.96 -0.21 -15.16
C ASN A 130 7.79 0.76 -15.37
N GLU A 131 7.05 1.09 -14.33
CA GLU A 131 5.99 2.10 -14.38
C GLU A 131 6.52 3.44 -14.87
N VAL A 132 7.62 3.92 -14.29
CA VAL A 132 8.22 5.20 -14.65
C VAL A 132 8.81 5.15 -16.07
N ASN A 133 9.53 4.07 -16.40
CA ASN A 133 10.23 3.98 -17.69
C ASN A 133 9.31 3.72 -18.89
N LYS A 134 8.11 3.15 -18.66
CA LYS A 134 7.17 2.79 -19.73
C LYS A 134 5.91 3.67 -19.78
N ASN A 135 5.78 4.67 -18.90
CA ASN A 135 4.55 5.46 -18.71
C ASN A 135 3.30 4.59 -18.51
N ALA A 136 3.46 3.44 -17.86
CA ALA A 136 2.35 2.54 -17.58
C ALA A 136 1.46 3.08 -16.46
N LEU A 137 0.15 2.93 -16.59
CA LEU A 137 -0.81 3.21 -15.53
C LEU A 137 -0.91 1.98 -14.63
N VAL A 138 -0.20 2.02 -13.50
CA VAL A 138 -0.10 0.91 -12.57
C VAL A 138 -0.65 1.31 -11.21
N LEU A 139 -1.58 0.52 -10.68
CA LEU A 139 -2.01 0.64 -9.29
C LEU A 139 -1.06 -0.20 -8.40
N PRO A 140 -0.40 0.44 -7.44
CA PRO A 140 0.48 -0.30 -6.52
C PRO A 140 -0.32 -1.25 -5.61
N THR A 141 -1.48 -0.80 -5.16
CA THR A 141 -2.39 -1.58 -4.31
C THR A 141 -3.82 -1.16 -4.63
N LEU A 142 -4.73 -2.12 -4.70
CA LEU A 142 -6.15 -1.89 -4.73
C LEU A 142 -6.81 -2.70 -3.62
N GLU A 143 -7.32 -2.00 -2.63
CA GLU A 143 -8.13 -2.58 -1.56
C GLU A 143 -9.56 -2.79 -2.06
N VAL A 144 -10.12 -3.95 -1.81
CA VAL A 144 -11.50 -4.32 -2.21
C VAL A 144 -12.27 -4.68 -0.96
N PHE A 145 -13.19 -3.80 -0.58
CA PHE A 145 -13.99 -3.94 0.62
C PHE A 145 -15.28 -4.69 0.32
N ILE A 146 -15.43 -5.92 0.84
CA ILE A 146 -16.52 -6.83 0.44
C ILE A 146 -17.62 -6.99 1.49
N THR A 147 -17.41 -6.59 2.74
CA THR A 147 -18.40 -6.76 3.82
C THR A 147 -18.23 -5.76 4.94
N GLU A 148 -19.34 -5.22 5.43
CA GLU A 148 -19.42 -4.37 6.62
C GLU A 148 -19.46 -5.23 7.91
N ARG A 149 -19.74 -6.53 7.80
CA ARG A 149 -19.82 -7.43 8.94
C ARG A 149 -18.44 -7.70 9.51
N CYS A 150 -18.33 -7.59 10.84
CA CYS A 150 -17.11 -7.85 11.59
C CYS A 150 -17.43 -8.57 12.87
N THR A 151 -16.51 -9.40 13.33
CA THR A 151 -16.55 -10.07 14.63
C THR A 151 -16.13 -9.17 15.78
N LEU A 152 -15.51 -8.02 15.47
CA LEU A 152 -15.01 -7.02 16.41
C LEU A 152 -15.76 -5.70 16.26
N ARG A 153 -15.77 -4.90 17.34
CA ARG A 153 -16.33 -3.54 17.36
C ARG A 153 -15.30 -2.56 17.92
N CYS A 154 -14.26 -2.35 17.14
CA CYS A 154 -13.11 -1.56 17.54
C CYS A 154 -13.43 -0.07 17.58
N ARG A 155 -13.03 0.63 18.64
CA ARG A 155 -13.26 2.06 18.86
C ARG A 155 -12.66 2.90 17.72
N ASP A 156 -11.41 2.64 17.38
CA ASP A 156 -10.61 3.49 16.48
C ASP A 156 -10.42 2.84 15.09
N CYS A 157 -11.43 2.07 14.65
CA CYS A 157 -11.40 1.39 13.34
C CYS A 157 -11.42 2.41 12.20
N SER A 158 -10.39 2.40 11.34
CA SER A 158 -10.28 3.29 10.18
C SER A 158 -11.41 3.12 9.16
N HIS A 159 -12.01 1.91 9.11
CA HIS A 159 -13.18 1.60 8.27
C HIS A 159 -14.52 1.92 8.93
N LEU A 160 -14.51 2.55 10.10
CA LEU A 160 -15.71 3.00 10.81
C LEU A 160 -16.77 1.92 11.00
N ILE A 161 -16.38 0.65 11.11
CA ILE A 161 -17.31 -0.51 11.18
C ILE A 161 -18.35 -0.37 12.28
N LYS A 162 -17.98 0.24 13.39
CA LYS A 162 -18.89 0.47 14.53
C LYS A 162 -20.10 1.34 14.21
N LEU A 163 -20.03 2.17 13.14
CA LEU A 163 -21.08 3.10 12.75
C LEU A 163 -22.13 2.49 11.82
N TYR A 164 -21.85 1.33 11.25
CA TYR A 164 -22.84 0.61 10.43
C TYR A 164 -23.91 -0.02 11.33
N SER A 165 -25.12 0.51 11.27
CA SER A 165 -26.25 0.04 12.08
C SER A 165 -26.80 -1.30 11.59
N CYS A 166 -26.71 -1.54 10.29
CA CYS A 166 -27.17 -2.77 9.63
C CYS A 166 -26.07 -3.29 8.66
N PRO A 167 -25.00 -3.90 9.19
CA PRO A 167 -23.87 -4.34 8.37
C PRO A 167 -24.26 -5.39 7.35
N LYS A 168 -23.87 -5.19 6.10
CA LYS A 168 -24.22 -6.06 4.94
C LYS A 168 -22.97 -6.58 4.23
N ASP A 169 -23.18 -7.62 3.42
CA ASP A 169 -22.23 -8.06 2.41
C ASP A 169 -22.50 -7.28 1.11
N TYR A 170 -21.45 -6.94 0.37
CA TYR A 170 -21.58 -6.35 -0.96
C TYR A 170 -21.70 -7.43 -2.01
N ASP A 171 -22.46 -7.16 -3.08
CA ASP A 171 -22.64 -8.09 -4.19
C ASP A 171 -21.31 -8.30 -4.92
N ILE A 172 -20.85 -9.53 -4.98
CA ILE A 172 -19.60 -9.89 -5.64
C ILE A 172 -19.66 -9.70 -7.15
N ASN A 173 -20.86 -9.80 -7.79
CA ASN A 173 -20.99 -9.49 -9.22
C ASN A 173 -20.71 -8.02 -9.50
N VAL A 174 -21.27 -7.12 -8.71
CA VAL A 174 -21.02 -5.67 -8.82
C VAL A 174 -19.55 -5.37 -8.52
N THR A 175 -18.98 -6.02 -7.51
CA THR A 175 -17.56 -5.87 -7.18
C THR A 175 -16.66 -6.31 -8.34
N ILE A 176 -16.95 -7.45 -8.97
CA ILE A 176 -16.20 -7.95 -10.13
C ILE A 176 -16.35 -7.02 -11.34
N GLU A 177 -17.55 -6.52 -11.61
CA GLU A 177 -17.78 -5.56 -12.69
C GLU A 177 -16.97 -4.27 -12.50
N CYS A 178 -16.95 -3.73 -11.29
CA CYS A 178 -16.12 -2.56 -10.96
C CYS A 178 -14.63 -2.84 -11.09
N LEU A 179 -14.16 -4.01 -10.66
CA LEU A 179 -12.78 -4.44 -10.86
C LEU A 179 -12.44 -4.56 -12.34
N GLN A 180 -13.34 -5.09 -13.17
CA GLN A 180 -13.17 -5.20 -14.60
C GLN A 180 -13.06 -3.82 -15.25
N ASN A 181 -13.92 -2.88 -14.89
CA ASN A 181 -13.83 -1.49 -15.33
C ASN A 181 -12.48 -0.84 -14.94
N CYS A 182 -11.99 -1.09 -13.74
CA CYS A 182 -10.67 -0.64 -13.31
C CYS A 182 -9.55 -1.26 -14.16
N LEU A 183 -9.60 -2.57 -14.42
CA LEU A 183 -8.59 -3.30 -15.20
C LEU A 183 -8.57 -2.91 -16.68
N GLU A 184 -9.65 -2.40 -17.23
CA GLU A 184 -9.65 -1.81 -18.58
C GLU A 184 -8.86 -0.49 -18.62
N ALA A 185 -8.92 0.29 -17.55
CA ALA A 185 -8.20 1.57 -17.44
C ALA A 185 -6.71 1.41 -17.14
N VAL A 186 -6.30 0.38 -16.38
CA VAL A 186 -4.90 0.18 -15.95
C VAL A 186 -4.14 -0.82 -16.81
N ASP A 187 -2.82 -0.72 -16.77
CA ASP A 187 -1.94 -1.72 -17.37
C ASP A 187 -1.72 -2.90 -16.42
N TYR A 188 -1.67 -2.62 -15.09
CA TYR A 188 -1.42 -3.64 -14.08
C TYR A 188 -1.84 -3.17 -12.68
N ILE A 189 -2.33 -4.10 -11.85
CA ILE A 189 -2.51 -3.95 -10.41
C ILE A 189 -1.52 -4.89 -9.72
N LYS A 190 -0.56 -4.33 -8.95
CA LYS A 190 0.50 -5.14 -8.33
C LYS A 190 -0.04 -6.04 -7.23
N GLU A 191 -0.99 -5.53 -6.44
CA GLU A 191 -1.63 -6.29 -5.37
C GLU A 191 -3.09 -5.88 -5.21
N VAL A 192 -3.98 -6.86 -5.23
CA VAL A 192 -5.36 -6.71 -4.78
C VAL A 192 -5.43 -7.19 -3.33
N ILE A 193 -5.90 -6.33 -2.44
CA ILE A 193 -6.12 -6.65 -1.04
C ILE A 193 -7.60 -6.78 -0.79
N ILE A 194 -8.07 -7.98 -0.49
CA ILE A 194 -9.46 -8.22 -0.13
C ILE A 194 -9.62 -8.06 1.38
N LEU A 195 -10.50 -7.15 1.76
CA LEU A 195 -10.75 -6.82 3.14
C LEU A 195 -12.24 -6.48 3.38
N GLY A 196 -12.56 -6.13 4.61
CA GLY A 196 -13.91 -5.76 5.02
C GLY A 196 -13.90 -5.42 6.51
N GLY A 197 -15.01 -5.61 7.17
CA GLY A 197 -15.01 -5.79 8.61
C GLY A 197 -14.21 -7.05 8.96
N GLU A 198 -14.69 -8.21 8.50
CA GLU A 198 -13.97 -9.48 8.49
C GLU A 198 -14.33 -10.25 7.20
N PRO A 199 -13.44 -10.29 6.20
CA PRO A 199 -13.76 -10.82 4.88
C PRO A 199 -14.05 -12.32 4.88
N LEU A 200 -13.54 -13.10 5.86
CA LEU A 200 -13.82 -14.53 5.99
C LEU A 200 -15.30 -14.82 6.35
N LEU A 201 -16.09 -13.79 6.68
CA LEU A 201 -17.53 -13.91 6.87
C LEU A 201 -18.32 -13.83 5.55
N HIS A 202 -17.70 -13.39 4.45
CA HIS A 202 -18.37 -13.25 3.18
C HIS A 202 -18.50 -14.59 2.45
N LYS A 203 -19.72 -15.02 2.17
CA LYS A 203 -20.00 -16.36 1.62
C LYS A 203 -19.43 -16.58 0.21
N GLU A 204 -19.29 -15.53 -0.58
CA GLU A 204 -18.80 -15.59 -1.96
C GLU A 204 -17.34 -15.14 -2.11
N LEU A 205 -16.56 -15.07 -1.01
CA LEU A 205 -15.14 -14.72 -1.07
C LEU A 205 -14.37 -15.65 -2.04
N SER A 206 -14.65 -16.95 -2.01
CA SER A 206 -14.02 -17.94 -2.91
C SER A 206 -14.16 -17.57 -4.37
N ARG A 207 -15.35 -17.11 -4.79
CA ARG A 207 -15.62 -16.70 -6.17
C ARG A 207 -14.81 -15.49 -6.59
N LEU A 208 -14.66 -14.50 -5.70
CA LEU A 208 -13.82 -13.33 -5.97
C LEU A 208 -12.34 -13.72 -6.13
N LEU A 209 -11.83 -14.61 -5.26
CA LEU A 209 -10.46 -15.11 -5.36
C LEU A 209 -10.19 -15.84 -6.69
N GLU A 210 -11.12 -16.71 -7.10
CA GLU A 210 -11.00 -17.43 -8.36
C GLU A 210 -11.01 -16.48 -9.56
N TRP A 211 -11.89 -15.47 -9.56
CA TRP A 211 -11.91 -14.45 -10.61
C TRP A 211 -10.60 -13.64 -10.65
N CYS A 212 -10.09 -13.17 -9.53
CA CYS A 212 -8.82 -12.45 -9.47
C CYS A 212 -7.66 -13.29 -10.02
N SER A 213 -7.61 -14.59 -9.69
CA SER A 213 -6.53 -15.49 -10.09
C SER A 213 -6.48 -15.77 -11.61
N GLN A 214 -7.60 -15.60 -12.31
CA GLN A 214 -7.69 -15.76 -13.76
C GLN A 214 -7.26 -14.51 -14.53
N THR A 215 -7.07 -13.39 -13.83
CA THR A 215 -6.83 -12.09 -14.42
C THR A 215 -5.34 -11.77 -14.48
N LYS A 216 -4.76 -11.78 -15.70
CA LYS A 216 -3.31 -11.57 -15.91
C LYS A 216 -2.79 -10.17 -15.50
N LYS A 217 -3.67 -9.19 -15.40
CA LYS A 217 -3.32 -7.81 -14.97
C LYS A 217 -3.29 -7.65 -13.44
N ILE A 218 -3.59 -8.70 -12.69
CA ILE A 218 -3.48 -8.71 -11.23
C ILE A 218 -2.25 -9.52 -10.84
N GLY A 219 -1.41 -8.97 -9.99
CA GLY A 219 -0.26 -9.64 -9.41
C GLY A 219 -0.66 -10.49 -8.21
N ASP A 220 -0.35 -10.02 -7.02
CA ASP A 220 -0.69 -10.73 -5.79
C ASP A 220 -2.14 -10.49 -5.38
N VAL A 221 -2.74 -11.50 -4.73
CA VAL A 221 -4.03 -11.36 -4.04
C VAL A 221 -3.85 -11.70 -2.57
N THR A 222 -4.16 -10.75 -1.70
CA THR A 222 -3.99 -10.90 -0.24
C THR A 222 -5.34 -10.68 0.46
N ILE A 223 -5.71 -11.59 1.34
CA ILE A 223 -6.87 -11.45 2.22
C ILE A 223 -6.37 -10.92 3.57
N ILE A 224 -6.98 -9.86 4.11
CA ILE A 224 -6.67 -9.36 5.45
C ILE A 224 -7.77 -9.80 6.41
N SER A 225 -7.42 -10.62 7.40
CA SER A 225 -8.33 -11.05 8.46
C SER A 225 -7.86 -10.57 9.84
N ASN A 226 -8.80 -10.29 10.72
CA ASN A 226 -8.54 -9.92 12.10
C ASN A 226 -8.18 -11.13 13.00
N GLY A 227 -8.09 -12.33 12.43
CA GLY A 227 -7.67 -13.54 13.14
C GLY A 227 -8.68 -14.10 14.16
N THR A 228 -9.96 -13.77 13.99
CA THR A 228 -11.04 -14.31 14.86
C THR A 228 -11.85 -15.41 14.20
N VAL A 229 -11.73 -15.59 12.88
CA VAL A 229 -12.46 -16.58 12.09
C VAL A 229 -11.48 -17.60 11.51
N ILE A 230 -11.84 -18.88 11.58
CA ILE A 230 -11.08 -19.97 10.96
C ILE A 230 -11.70 -20.19 9.56
N PRO A 231 -10.91 -20.12 8.47
CA PRO A 231 -11.39 -20.49 7.15
C PRO A 231 -11.88 -21.94 7.12
N ASN A 232 -13.00 -22.20 6.47
CA ASN A 232 -13.44 -23.56 6.24
C ASN A 232 -12.58 -24.26 5.18
N ILE A 233 -12.75 -25.59 5.03
CA ILE A 233 -11.92 -26.41 4.14
C ILE A 233 -12.07 -25.95 2.68
N GLU A 234 -13.29 -25.66 2.23
CA GLU A 234 -13.56 -25.23 0.87
C GLU A 234 -12.83 -23.91 0.55
N LEU A 235 -12.80 -22.95 1.48
CA LEU A 235 -12.07 -21.70 1.31
C LEU A 235 -10.55 -21.93 1.32
N LEU A 236 -10.03 -22.81 2.16
CA LEU A 236 -8.59 -23.16 2.17
C LEU A 236 -8.16 -23.80 0.84
N GLU A 237 -8.99 -24.66 0.24
CA GLU A 237 -8.75 -25.22 -1.10
C GLU A 237 -8.65 -24.11 -2.16
N VAL A 238 -9.56 -23.15 -2.13
CA VAL A 238 -9.57 -22.02 -3.08
C VAL A 238 -8.35 -21.12 -2.85
N ILE A 239 -8.03 -20.74 -1.61
CA ILE A 239 -6.85 -19.92 -1.30
C ILE A 239 -5.58 -20.60 -1.84
N LYS A 240 -5.42 -21.91 -1.61
CA LYS A 240 -4.29 -22.68 -2.14
C LYS A 240 -4.27 -22.71 -3.67
N LYS A 241 -5.39 -23.06 -4.31
CA LYS A 241 -5.55 -23.13 -5.78
C LYS A 241 -5.22 -21.81 -6.46
N THR A 242 -5.68 -20.70 -5.91
CA THR A 242 -5.51 -19.35 -6.44
C THR A 242 -4.15 -18.73 -6.06
N LYS A 243 -3.37 -19.39 -5.22
CA LYS A 243 -2.12 -18.88 -4.63
C LYS A 243 -2.31 -17.54 -3.90
N SER A 244 -3.53 -17.30 -3.41
CA SER A 244 -3.81 -16.12 -2.59
C SER A 244 -3.08 -16.20 -1.27
N ARG A 245 -2.76 -15.05 -0.69
CA ARG A 245 -2.06 -14.93 0.59
C ARG A 245 -3.03 -14.56 1.70
N LEU A 246 -2.73 -14.97 2.92
CA LEU A 246 -3.49 -14.58 4.09
C LEU A 246 -2.62 -13.70 5.00
N ARG A 247 -3.06 -12.47 5.27
CA ARG A 247 -2.48 -11.57 6.26
C ARG A 247 -3.37 -11.52 7.49
N LEU A 248 -2.84 -11.92 8.64
CA LEU A 248 -3.55 -11.89 9.91
C LEU A 248 -3.10 -10.66 10.71
N SER A 249 -4.04 -9.83 11.10
CA SER A 249 -3.80 -8.72 12.00
C SER A 249 -3.82 -9.22 13.44
N ASP A 250 -2.70 -9.12 14.14
CA ASP A 250 -2.60 -9.54 15.53
C ASP A 250 -3.06 -8.43 16.49
N TYR A 251 -4.24 -8.60 17.03
CA TYR A 251 -4.85 -7.73 18.04
C TYR A 251 -4.80 -8.36 19.45
N GLY A 252 -3.78 -9.15 19.70
CA GLY A 252 -3.56 -9.84 21.00
C GLY A 252 -4.72 -10.77 21.37
N LYS A 253 -5.30 -10.56 22.54
CA LYS A 253 -6.41 -11.41 23.05
C LYS A 253 -7.65 -11.45 22.15
N TRP A 254 -7.83 -10.46 21.29
CA TRP A 254 -8.98 -10.38 20.39
C TRP A 254 -8.82 -11.26 19.16
N SER A 255 -7.60 -11.42 18.67
CA SER A 255 -7.28 -12.28 17.50
C SER A 255 -7.03 -13.73 17.96
N ASN A 256 -8.02 -14.32 18.62
CA ASN A 256 -7.86 -15.57 19.37
C ASN A 256 -7.71 -16.83 18.51
N LYS A 257 -7.84 -16.73 17.18
CA LYS A 257 -7.71 -17.84 16.24
C LYS A 257 -6.43 -17.84 15.41
N ILE A 258 -5.56 -16.84 15.58
CA ILE A 258 -4.32 -16.70 14.80
C ILE A 258 -3.50 -17.99 14.78
N ASN A 259 -3.27 -18.62 15.93
CA ASN A 259 -2.44 -19.82 16.00
C ASN A 259 -3.06 -21.02 15.27
N GLU A 260 -4.38 -21.19 15.34
CA GLU A 260 -5.10 -22.21 14.58
C GLU A 260 -5.00 -21.96 13.07
N VAL A 261 -5.25 -20.72 12.64
CA VAL A 261 -5.18 -20.33 11.23
C VAL A 261 -3.75 -20.48 10.68
N LYS A 262 -2.72 -20.07 11.41
CA LYS A 262 -1.31 -20.28 11.04
C LYS A 262 -0.99 -21.77 10.86
N LYS A 263 -1.46 -22.61 11.78
CA LYS A 263 -1.25 -24.07 11.70
C LYS A 263 -1.89 -24.63 10.42
N LEU A 264 -3.15 -24.29 10.17
CA LEU A 264 -3.87 -24.70 8.96
C LEU A 264 -3.16 -24.21 7.68
N CYS A 265 -2.77 -22.96 7.62
CA CYS A 265 -2.02 -22.42 6.46
C CYS A 265 -0.73 -23.20 6.22
N LYS A 266 0.02 -23.55 7.28
CA LYS A 266 1.23 -24.36 7.17
C LYS A 266 0.92 -25.77 6.63
N GLU A 267 -0.10 -26.42 7.16
CA GLU A 267 -0.53 -27.76 6.72
C GLU A 267 -0.98 -27.79 5.26
N TRP A 268 -1.63 -26.71 4.81
CA TRP A 268 -2.13 -26.56 3.44
C TRP A 268 -1.10 -25.99 2.48
N GLY A 269 0.08 -25.52 2.93
CA GLY A 269 1.07 -24.83 2.11
C GLY A 269 0.60 -23.47 1.60
N ILE A 270 -0.22 -22.77 2.39
CA ILE A 270 -0.74 -21.43 2.10
C ILE A 270 0.22 -20.39 2.68
N THR A 271 0.58 -19.38 1.89
CA THR A 271 1.37 -18.25 2.36
C THR A 271 0.55 -17.43 3.37
N CYS A 272 1.02 -17.40 4.61
CA CYS A 272 0.35 -16.70 5.71
C CYS A 272 1.39 -15.94 6.53
N PHE A 273 1.09 -14.67 6.83
CA PHE A 273 1.91 -13.85 7.71
C PHE A 273 1.06 -13.09 8.71
N VAL A 274 1.65 -12.79 9.85
CA VAL A 274 0.99 -12.12 10.97
C VAL A 274 1.65 -10.78 11.17
N LEU A 275 0.85 -9.71 11.24
CA LEU A 275 1.33 -8.37 11.51
C LEU A 275 0.68 -7.82 12.78
N ARG A 276 1.50 -7.26 13.65
CA ARG A 276 1.05 -6.47 14.80
C ARG A 276 1.50 -5.04 14.59
N GLU A 277 0.57 -4.16 14.34
CA GLU A 277 0.82 -2.74 14.06
C GLU A 277 0.02 -1.89 15.05
N LEU A 278 0.63 -0.83 15.54
CA LEU A 278 -0.07 0.21 16.28
C LEU A 278 -0.93 1.02 15.31
N TRP A 279 -2.08 1.47 15.80
CA TRP A 279 -3.00 2.28 15.00
C TRP A 279 -2.77 3.77 15.17
N THR A 280 -3.40 4.53 14.30
CA THR A 280 -3.51 5.98 14.39
C THR A 280 -4.98 6.32 14.69
N ASP A 281 -5.23 7.04 15.78
CA ASP A 281 -6.53 7.64 16.03
C ASP A 281 -6.64 8.92 15.21
N MET A 282 -7.51 8.92 14.21
CA MET A 282 -7.73 10.06 13.32
C MET A 282 -8.52 11.19 13.96
N GLY A 283 -8.94 11.01 15.22
CA GLY A 283 -9.74 11.95 15.97
C GLY A 283 -11.26 11.79 15.75
N PRO A 284 -12.06 12.65 16.41
CA PRO A 284 -13.49 12.61 16.28
C PRO A 284 -13.92 13.00 14.86
N ILE A 285 -14.98 12.36 14.37
CA ILE A 285 -15.59 12.73 13.09
C ILE A 285 -16.24 14.09 13.25
N GLY A 286 -15.67 15.11 12.63
CA GLY A 286 -16.16 16.47 12.64
C GLY A 286 -15.54 17.27 11.51
N LYS A 287 -16.30 18.23 10.97
CA LYS A 287 -15.80 19.07 9.88
C LYS A 287 -14.90 20.16 10.43
N HIS A 288 -13.69 20.24 9.90
CA HIS A 288 -12.75 21.31 10.15
C HIS A 288 -12.84 22.39 9.07
N GLU A 289 -12.57 23.63 9.45
CA GLU A 289 -12.54 24.78 8.53
C GLU A 289 -11.16 24.94 7.86
N TYR A 290 -10.62 23.84 7.31
CA TYR A 290 -9.34 23.88 6.61
C TYR A 290 -9.44 24.60 5.27
N GLY A 291 -8.46 25.47 5.00
CA GLY A 291 -8.23 26.06 3.70
C GLY A 291 -7.66 25.06 2.70
N MET A 292 -7.66 25.42 1.41
CA MET A 292 -7.17 24.54 0.33
C MET A 292 -5.71 24.11 0.55
N GLU A 293 -4.83 25.04 0.90
CA GLU A 293 -3.40 24.74 1.11
C GLU A 293 -3.17 23.81 2.32
N GLU A 294 -4.01 23.91 3.33
CA GLU A 294 -3.95 23.04 4.50
C GLU A 294 -4.43 21.63 4.15
N MET A 295 -5.51 21.47 3.38
CA MET A 295 -5.96 20.17 2.86
C MET A 295 -4.91 19.51 2.00
N LYS A 296 -4.24 20.25 1.11
CA LYS A 296 -3.12 19.74 0.31
C LYS A 296 -1.96 19.28 1.16
N SER A 297 -1.62 20.05 2.20
CA SER A 297 -0.57 19.64 3.15
C SER A 297 -0.95 18.36 3.89
N ILE A 298 -2.19 18.28 4.41
CA ILE A 298 -2.71 17.07 5.07
C ILE A 298 -2.60 15.86 4.15
N PHE A 299 -3.03 15.99 2.91
CA PHE A 299 -3.03 14.91 1.93
C PHE A 299 -1.62 14.48 1.54
N THR A 300 -0.72 15.45 1.29
CA THR A 300 0.68 15.19 0.90
C THR A 300 1.46 14.44 1.98
N ASP A 301 1.20 14.77 3.25
CA ASP A 301 1.88 14.16 4.39
C ASP A 301 1.22 12.83 4.85
N CYS A 302 0.04 12.50 4.30
CA CYS A 302 -0.75 11.34 4.69
C CYS A 302 -0.21 10.04 4.09
N PRO A 303 0.17 9.04 4.89
CA PRO A 303 0.62 7.75 4.38
C PRO A 303 -0.50 6.96 3.67
N PHE A 304 -1.77 7.25 3.97
CA PHE A 304 -2.93 6.60 3.38
C PHE A 304 -3.38 7.23 2.06
N ALA A 305 -2.81 8.39 1.66
CA ALA A 305 -3.17 9.07 0.40
C ALA A 305 -2.84 8.26 -0.87
N PHE A 306 -2.08 7.18 -0.74
CA PHE A 306 -1.70 6.30 -1.85
C PHE A 306 -2.45 4.96 -1.85
N ASP A 307 -3.33 4.73 -0.88
CA ASP A 307 -4.15 3.53 -0.83
C ASP A 307 -5.46 3.77 -1.60
N PHE A 308 -5.78 2.86 -2.51
CA PHE A 308 -7.01 2.90 -3.29
C PHE A 308 -7.98 1.88 -2.73
N LEU A 309 -9.15 2.32 -2.29
CA LEU A 309 -10.21 1.46 -1.78
C LEU A 309 -11.40 1.45 -2.72
N LEU A 310 -11.76 0.28 -3.21
CA LEU A 310 -13.03 0.01 -3.89
C LEU A 310 -14.08 -0.38 -2.84
N LEU A 311 -15.06 0.48 -2.63
CA LEU A 311 -16.15 0.30 -1.70
C LEU A 311 -17.48 0.59 -2.40
N ASN A 312 -18.39 -0.38 -2.45
CA ASN A 312 -19.74 -0.20 -3.00
C ASN A 312 -19.76 0.48 -4.38
N GLY A 313 -18.89 0.02 -5.29
CA GLY A 313 -18.80 0.53 -6.66
C GLY A 313 -17.97 1.82 -6.81
N LYS A 314 -17.53 2.44 -5.74
CA LYS A 314 -16.74 3.67 -5.77
C LYS A 314 -15.27 3.42 -5.40
N LEU A 315 -14.37 3.96 -6.20
CA LEU A 315 -12.94 4.00 -5.91
C LEU A 315 -12.60 5.29 -5.17
N CYS A 316 -12.01 5.17 -3.98
CA CYS A 316 -11.56 6.30 -3.17
C CYS A 316 -10.09 6.13 -2.79
N ARG A 317 -9.33 7.24 -2.66
CA ARG A 317 -7.93 7.24 -2.24
C ARG A 317 -7.71 7.26 -0.72
N CYS A 318 -8.77 7.13 0.05
CA CYS A 318 -8.69 7.10 1.51
C CYS A 318 -9.82 6.24 2.05
N ALA A 319 -9.49 5.20 2.81
CA ALA A 319 -10.49 4.32 3.42
C ALA A 319 -11.44 5.09 4.36
N HIS A 320 -10.90 6.02 5.15
CA HIS A 320 -11.72 6.83 6.07
C HIS A 320 -12.76 7.66 5.30
N VAL A 321 -12.34 8.38 4.27
CA VAL A 321 -13.24 9.18 3.41
C VAL A 321 -14.25 8.30 2.68
N ALA A 322 -13.82 7.13 2.17
CA ALA A 322 -14.72 6.18 1.53
C ALA A 322 -15.86 5.74 2.45
N HIS A 323 -15.53 5.42 3.70
CA HIS A 323 -16.54 5.00 4.68
C HIS A 323 -17.43 6.15 5.16
N LEU A 324 -16.89 7.37 5.33
CA LEU A 324 -17.70 8.56 5.63
C LEU A 324 -18.72 8.84 4.53
N ASN A 325 -18.31 8.71 3.25
CA ASN A 325 -19.21 8.83 2.09
C ASN A 325 -20.27 7.72 2.09
N ASN A 326 -19.86 6.46 2.29
CA ASN A 326 -20.77 5.32 2.27
C ASN A 326 -21.78 5.35 3.42
N LEU A 327 -21.42 5.94 4.56
CA LEU A 327 -22.27 6.18 5.73
C LEU A 327 -23.13 7.45 5.59
N SER A 328 -22.97 8.23 4.52
CA SER A 328 -23.63 9.53 4.31
C SER A 328 -23.36 10.52 5.45
N VAL A 329 -22.18 10.46 6.06
CA VAL A 329 -21.71 11.41 7.06
C VAL A 329 -21.21 12.70 6.41
N ILE A 330 -20.64 12.54 5.22
CA ILE A 330 -20.19 13.65 4.36
C ILE A 330 -20.89 13.56 3.01
N ASP A 331 -21.08 14.71 2.36
CA ASP A 331 -21.57 14.74 0.99
C ASP A 331 -20.55 14.11 0.04
N SER A 332 -20.99 13.17 -0.79
CA SER A 332 -20.11 12.57 -1.75
C SER A 332 -19.71 13.60 -2.81
N SER A 333 -18.42 13.80 -2.97
CA SER A 333 -17.84 14.68 -3.97
C SER A 333 -17.29 13.85 -5.13
N ASP A 334 -17.57 14.25 -6.38
CA ASP A 334 -16.95 13.66 -7.57
C ASP A 334 -15.42 13.87 -7.60
N HIS A 335 -14.93 14.77 -6.74
CA HIS A 335 -13.51 14.95 -6.53
C HIS A 335 -12.90 13.82 -5.65
N ASP A 336 -13.65 13.29 -4.70
CA ASP A 336 -13.18 12.34 -3.68
C ASP A 336 -13.25 10.88 -4.14
N SER A 337 -14.01 10.58 -5.19
CA SER A 337 -14.18 9.20 -5.66
C SER A 337 -14.50 9.10 -7.15
N ILE A 338 -14.18 7.97 -7.74
CA ILE A 338 -14.67 7.55 -9.06
C ILE A 338 -15.79 6.53 -8.85
N ASP A 339 -16.93 6.73 -9.47
CA ASP A 339 -18.03 5.77 -9.48
C ASP A 339 -17.88 4.78 -10.66
N PHE A 340 -17.35 3.60 -10.38
CA PHE A 340 -17.17 2.58 -11.41
C PHE A 340 -18.48 1.96 -11.92
N THR A 341 -19.61 2.18 -11.26
CA THR A 341 -20.93 1.77 -11.78
C THR A 341 -21.42 2.69 -12.89
N LYS A 342 -20.80 3.87 -13.04
CA LYS A 342 -21.09 4.89 -14.06
C LYS A 342 -19.86 5.23 -14.90
N PHE A 343 -18.86 4.37 -14.88
CA PHE A 343 -17.61 4.62 -15.56
C PHE A 343 -17.81 4.68 -17.08
N PRO A 344 -17.09 5.53 -17.82
CA PRO A 344 -17.22 5.64 -19.26
C PRO A 344 -17.05 4.28 -19.97
N GLU A 345 -17.74 4.06 -21.10
CA GLU A 345 -17.54 2.85 -21.90
C GLU A 345 -16.19 2.87 -22.66
N ASN A 346 -15.76 4.06 -23.07
CA ASN A 346 -14.52 4.24 -23.84
C ASN A 346 -13.28 4.07 -22.97
N ILE A 347 -12.40 3.14 -23.34
CA ILE A 347 -11.17 2.79 -22.58
C ILE A 347 -10.24 4.00 -22.41
N ALA A 348 -10.08 4.85 -23.43
CA ALA A 348 -9.23 6.03 -23.31
C ALA A 348 -9.79 7.01 -22.27
N GLN A 349 -11.10 7.23 -22.26
CA GLN A 349 -11.75 8.07 -21.24
C GLN A 349 -11.64 7.47 -19.85
N LYS A 350 -11.81 6.14 -19.70
CA LYS A 350 -11.58 5.42 -18.43
C LYS A 350 -10.16 5.68 -17.91
N ARG A 351 -9.18 5.56 -18.80
CA ARG A 351 -7.76 5.73 -18.48
C ARG A 351 -7.44 7.18 -18.09
N ASP A 352 -7.97 8.16 -18.82
CA ASP A 352 -7.76 9.59 -18.53
C ASP A 352 -8.40 9.99 -17.20
N GLU A 353 -9.60 9.51 -16.92
CA GLU A 353 -10.29 9.78 -15.65
C GLU A 353 -9.53 9.19 -14.46
N LEU A 354 -9.12 7.91 -14.57
CA LEU A 354 -8.33 7.27 -13.52
C LEU A 354 -6.96 7.95 -13.34
N TRP A 355 -6.29 8.31 -14.44
CA TRP A 355 -5.03 9.03 -14.39
C TRP A 355 -5.18 10.39 -13.69
N ARG A 356 -6.22 11.14 -14.03
CA ARG A 356 -6.53 12.43 -13.37
C ARG A 356 -6.72 12.20 -11.87
N TYR A 357 -7.52 11.20 -11.49
CA TYR A 357 -7.80 10.88 -10.09
C TYR A 357 -6.57 10.42 -9.31
N MET A 358 -5.69 9.67 -9.93
CA MET A 358 -4.41 9.27 -9.31
C MET A 358 -3.47 10.43 -9.02
N ASN A 359 -3.67 11.57 -9.67
CA ASN A 359 -2.83 12.75 -9.53
C ASN A 359 -3.49 13.91 -8.79
N ILE A 360 -4.63 13.70 -8.14
CA ILE A 360 -5.21 14.72 -7.25
C ILE A 360 -4.27 14.98 -6.07
N ASP A 361 -4.28 16.18 -5.54
CA ASP A 361 -3.41 16.63 -4.46
C ASP A 361 -4.13 16.90 -3.13
N TYR A 362 -5.45 16.65 -3.08
CA TYR A 362 -6.28 16.69 -1.87
C TYR A 362 -7.55 15.86 -2.07
N LEU A 363 -8.30 15.63 -0.98
CA LEU A 363 -9.69 15.17 -0.97
C LEU A 363 -10.53 16.19 -0.17
N GLU A 364 -11.76 16.46 -0.60
CA GLU A 364 -12.68 17.29 0.21
C GLU A 364 -12.95 16.62 1.57
N GLY A 365 -12.98 15.31 1.62
CA GLY A 365 -13.08 14.53 2.85
C GLY A 365 -11.92 14.71 3.83
N CYS A 366 -10.78 15.28 3.43
CA CYS A 366 -9.70 15.64 4.35
C CYS A 366 -10.13 16.66 5.42
N ARG A 367 -11.23 17.39 5.19
CA ARG A 367 -11.84 18.28 6.21
C ARG A 367 -12.41 17.53 7.41
N TYR A 368 -12.60 16.23 7.31
CA TYR A 368 -13.15 15.38 8.38
C TYR A 368 -12.10 14.53 9.08
N CYS A 369 -10.84 14.90 8.93
CA CYS A 369 -9.70 14.21 9.51
C CYS A 369 -8.74 15.21 10.13
N ASN A 370 -8.16 14.88 11.29
CA ASN A 370 -7.17 15.73 11.93
C ASN A 370 -5.86 15.84 11.11
N GLY A 371 -5.68 14.97 10.10
CA GLY A 371 -4.39 14.79 9.43
C GLY A 371 -3.39 14.07 10.32
N ILE A 372 -2.41 13.42 9.70
CA ILE A 372 -1.45 12.56 10.43
C ILE A 372 -0.64 13.32 11.49
N LYS A 373 -0.37 14.59 11.28
CA LYS A 373 0.41 15.42 12.22
C LYS A 373 -0.35 15.72 13.53
N ASN A 374 -1.68 15.84 13.45
CA ASN A 374 -2.54 16.19 14.57
C ASN A 374 -3.27 14.97 15.15
N SER A 375 -3.06 13.78 14.55
CA SER A 375 -3.67 12.53 15.00
C SER A 375 -2.82 11.87 16.09
N ILE A 376 -3.47 11.15 16.99
CA ILE A 376 -2.79 10.34 18.00
C ILE A 376 -2.24 9.10 17.32
N GLN A 377 -0.92 8.98 17.29
CA GLN A 377 -0.23 7.86 16.66
C GLN A 377 0.26 6.85 17.71
N GLY A 378 0.36 5.60 17.28
CA GLY A 378 0.87 4.53 18.13
C GLY A 378 -0.10 4.08 19.22
N ILE A 379 -1.41 4.21 18.97
CA ILE A 379 -2.44 3.68 19.87
C ILE A 379 -2.55 2.16 19.76
N GLU A 380 -2.94 1.53 20.87
CA GLU A 380 -3.18 0.07 20.90
C GLU A 380 -4.34 -0.28 19.95
N PRO A 381 -4.14 -1.27 19.03
CA PRO A 381 -5.16 -1.63 18.07
C PRO A 381 -6.34 -2.36 18.70
N ALA A 382 -7.48 -2.32 18.02
CA ALA A 382 -8.67 -3.10 18.30
C ALA A 382 -9.21 -3.00 19.75
N ILE A 383 -9.08 -1.82 20.39
CA ILE A 383 -9.78 -1.55 21.64
C ILE A 383 -11.28 -1.66 21.38
N GLN A 384 -11.95 -2.61 22.06
CA GLN A 384 -13.38 -2.84 21.86
C GLN A 384 -14.22 -1.82 22.60
N GLU A 385 -15.26 -1.29 21.93
CA GLU A 385 -16.30 -0.54 22.63
C GLU A 385 -17.23 -1.49 23.36
N THR A 386 -17.49 -1.18 24.62
CA THR A 386 -18.63 -1.77 25.36
C THR A 386 -19.94 -1.27 24.76
N LYS A 387 -20.88 -2.18 24.54
CA LYS A 387 -22.24 -1.82 24.12
C LYS A 387 -22.91 -0.89 25.10
#